data_87bda8d2b1330b46c366fa051db3ef50
#
_entry.id   87bda8d2b1330b46c366fa051db3ef50
#
_cell.length_a   1.000
_cell.length_b   1.000
_cell.length_c   1.000
_cell.angle_alpha   90.00
_cell.angle_beta   90.00
_cell.angle_gamma   90.00
#
_symmetry.space_group_name_H-M   'P 1'
#
loop_
_entity.id
_entity.type
_entity.pdbx_description
1 polymer ?
#
loop_
_entity_poly.entity_id
_entity_poly.type
_entity_poly.pdbx_seq_one_letter_code
_entity_poly.pdbx_strand_id
1 'polypeptide(L)'
;SPVLLGGAPPLADAMAESQEVGPQNLLVTGNGVDTGSVTAVDVDGDAALGTADSTTYVYTPPGYDAGSSNRYAVVYLLHGTPGRSSDWFSGTSLAARLDHLIDDGAIPPVIAVSPEISTPEVSDTRCMDSTTGGPLIDTYLTQRVVPWVDETYRTYADADHRVLMGFSMGAFCATNLLFHHQDMFSSAAGMADYGEPGPDAAPLLADDSEYAGQSPIDYLADPDFEVREGLRFYLTVGGMSLDTDVDDTPLLADLVAGRGADVVYEPDESADHDWQMVSDHVDRALEVLLAGDGR
;
A
#
# COMPACT_ATOMS: atom_id res chain seq x y z
N SER A 1 -14.88 34.58 -20.16
CA SER A 1 -15.55 33.28 -20.04
C SER A 1 -14.65 32.36 -19.24
N PRO A 2 -15.07 31.82 -18.08
CA PRO A 2 -14.27 30.84 -17.36
C PRO A 2 -14.27 29.54 -18.17
N VAL A 3 -13.10 29.05 -18.50
CA VAL A 3 -12.89 27.69 -19.00
C VAL A 3 -13.27 26.75 -17.84
N LEU A 4 -14.40 26.07 -17.99
CA LEU A 4 -14.73 24.92 -17.17
C LEU A 4 -13.64 23.88 -17.39
N LEU A 5 -12.77 23.69 -16.41
CA LEU A 5 -11.95 22.49 -16.32
C LEU A 5 -12.92 21.33 -16.17
N GLY A 6 -13.15 20.63 -17.28
CA GLY A 6 -13.87 19.37 -17.27
C GLY A 6 -13.16 18.45 -16.29
N GLY A 7 -13.79 18.16 -15.17
CA GLY A 7 -13.27 17.17 -14.23
C GLY A 7 -13.09 15.86 -14.99
N ALA A 8 -11.94 15.20 -14.82
CA ALA A 8 -11.78 13.84 -15.27
C ALA A 8 -12.95 13.01 -14.72
N PRO A 9 -13.49 12.07 -15.50
CA PRO A 9 -14.56 11.20 -15.03
C PRO A 9 -14.09 10.50 -13.73
N PRO A 10 -14.99 10.23 -12.79
CA PRO A 10 -14.63 9.49 -11.59
C PRO A 10 -14.03 8.15 -12.00
N LEU A 11 -13.09 7.65 -11.20
CA LEU A 11 -12.39 6.39 -11.46
C LEU A 11 -13.36 5.20 -11.66
N ALA A 12 -14.54 5.27 -11.04
CA ALA A 12 -15.62 4.30 -11.21
C ALA A 12 -16.09 4.18 -12.67
N ASP A 13 -16.06 5.25 -13.45
CA ASP A 13 -16.41 5.22 -14.87
C ASP A 13 -15.28 4.67 -15.75
N ALA A 14 -14.03 4.79 -15.28
CA ALA A 14 -12.84 4.25 -15.95
C ALA A 14 -12.59 2.76 -15.63
N MET A 15 -13.15 2.25 -14.54
CA MET A 15 -13.01 0.86 -14.07
C MET A 15 -14.22 -0.02 -14.43
N ALA A 16 -14.79 0.15 -15.61
CA ALA A 16 -16.11 -0.37 -15.95
C ALA A 16 -16.22 -1.89 -16.20
N GLU A 17 -15.11 -2.63 -16.30
CA GLU A 17 -15.13 -4.08 -16.54
C GLU A 17 -14.23 -4.83 -15.55
N SER A 18 -14.83 -5.40 -14.49
CA SER A 18 -14.14 -6.36 -13.64
C SER A 18 -14.17 -7.75 -14.27
N GLN A 19 -13.00 -8.35 -14.47
CA GLN A 19 -12.89 -9.78 -14.81
C GLN A 19 -12.50 -10.54 -13.53
N GLU A 20 -13.37 -11.47 -13.11
CA GLU A 20 -12.95 -12.43 -12.08
C GLU A 20 -11.77 -13.23 -12.61
N VAL A 21 -10.60 -13.01 -12.02
CA VAL A 21 -9.47 -13.92 -12.20
C VAL A 21 -9.80 -15.14 -11.37
N GLY A 22 -10.35 -16.15 -12.03
CA GLY A 22 -10.69 -17.41 -11.35
C GLY A 22 -9.47 -17.93 -10.58
N PRO A 23 -9.69 -18.72 -9.52
CA PRO A 23 -8.66 -19.20 -8.59
C PRO A 23 -7.55 -20.04 -9.26
N GLN A 24 -7.60 -20.23 -10.57
CA GLN A 24 -6.67 -21.07 -11.34
C GLN A 24 -5.23 -20.55 -11.40
N ASN A 25 -4.99 -19.25 -11.14
CA ASN A 25 -3.65 -18.68 -11.16
C ASN A 25 -3.08 -18.39 -9.76
N LEU A 26 -3.89 -18.52 -8.72
CA LEU A 26 -3.52 -18.29 -7.34
C LEU A 26 -3.81 -19.56 -6.54
N LEU A 27 -3.04 -20.63 -6.79
CA LEU A 27 -3.20 -21.97 -6.24
C LEU A 27 -3.78 -21.98 -4.81
N VAL A 28 -5.09 -22.06 -4.72
CA VAL A 28 -5.76 -22.44 -3.49
C VAL A 28 -6.14 -23.92 -3.66
N THR A 29 -5.35 -24.77 -3.07
CA THR A 29 -5.75 -26.16 -2.86
C THR A 29 -6.73 -26.14 -1.69
N GLY A 30 -7.99 -26.42 -1.98
CA GLY A 30 -9.05 -26.45 -0.98
C GLY A 30 -8.74 -27.45 0.15
N ASN A 31 -8.45 -26.90 1.32
CA ASN A 31 -8.38 -27.62 2.60
C ASN A 31 -9.64 -27.37 3.44
N GLY A 32 -10.79 -27.13 2.81
CA GLY A 32 -12.06 -26.95 3.53
C GLY A 32 -12.27 -25.54 4.11
N VAL A 33 -11.40 -24.58 3.79
CA VAL A 33 -11.54 -23.18 4.16
C VAL A 33 -12.40 -22.48 3.11
N ASP A 34 -13.33 -21.65 3.54
CA ASP A 34 -14.08 -20.77 2.63
C ASP A 34 -13.12 -19.80 1.96
N THR A 35 -13.26 -19.62 0.65
CA THR A 35 -12.34 -18.79 -0.14
C THR A 35 -12.94 -17.44 -0.49
N GLY A 36 -12.11 -16.40 -0.44
CA GLY A 36 -12.39 -15.10 -1.04
C GLY A 36 -12.21 -15.11 -2.56
N SER A 37 -12.34 -13.96 -3.16
CA SER A 37 -12.21 -13.78 -4.61
C SER A 37 -11.20 -12.69 -4.92
N VAL A 38 -10.38 -12.89 -5.97
CA VAL A 38 -9.52 -11.85 -6.53
C VAL A 38 -10.06 -11.41 -7.89
N THR A 39 -10.34 -10.12 -8.02
CA THR A 39 -10.83 -9.51 -9.25
C THR A 39 -9.73 -8.65 -9.86
N ALA A 40 -9.46 -8.83 -11.15
CA ALA A 40 -8.63 -7.91 -11.93
C ALA A 40 -9.54 -6.82 -12.53
N VAL A 41 -9.23 -5.57 -12.23
CA VAL A 41 -9.96 -4.40 -12.72
C VAL A 41 -9.05 -3.61 -13.65
N ASP A 42 -9.47 -3.47 -14.90
CA ASP A 42 -8.74 -2.64 -15.85
C ASP A 42 -9.01 -1.16 -15.57
N VAL A 43 -7.93 -0.38 -15.56
CA VAL A 43 -7.95 1.05 -15.25
C VAL A 43 -7.36 1.80 -16.43
N ASP A 44 -8.15 2.70 -17.00
CA ASP A 44 -7.66 3.59 -18.03
C ASP A 44 -6.65 4.59 -17.46
N GLY A 45 -5.62 4.90 -18.24
CA GLY A 45 -4.65 5.92 -17.90
C GLY A 45 -5.29 7.31 -17.81
N ASP A 46 -4.81 8.12 -16.88
CA ASP A 46 -5.21 9.53 -16.72
C ASP A 46 -4.03 10.43 -17.12
N ALA A 47 -4.15 11.05 -18.29
CA ALA A 47 -3.11 11.94 -18.81
C ALA A 47 -2.86 13.16 -17.90
N ALA A 48 -3.85 13.60 -17.12
CA ALA A 48 -3.69 14.71 -16.18
C ALA A 48 -2.85 14.30 -14.95
N LEU A 49 -2.85 13.01 -14.61
CA LEU A 49 -2.03 12.45 -13.54
C LEU A 49 -0.75 11.78 -14.06
N GLY A 50 -0.58 11.68 -15.37
CA GLY A 50 0.57 11.00 -15.98
C GLY A 50 0.57 9.49 -15.76
N THR A 51 -0.60 8.87 -15.53
CA THR A 51 -0.75 7.42 -15.38
C THR A 51 -1.09 6.76 -16.70
N ALA A 52 -0.72 5.49 -16.88
CA ALA A 52 -1.02 4.68 -18.04
C ALA A 52 -2.13 3.67 -17.74
N ASP A 53 -2.67 3.05 -18.81
CA ASP A 53 -3.56 1.91 -18.67
C ASP A 53 -2.90 0.83 -17.82
N SER A 54 -3.65 0.30 -16.87
CA SER A 54 -3.11 -0.62 -15.86
C SER A 54 -4.19 -1.56 -15.35
N THR A 55 -3.80 -2.51 -14.49
CA THR A 55 -4.73 -3.41 -13.81
C THR A 55 -4.57 -3.24 -12.30
N THR A 56 -5.68 -3.04 -11.60
CA THR A 56 -5.77 -3.09 -10.15
C THR A 56 -6.36 -4.43 -9.73
N TYR A 57 -5.73 -5.11 -8.78
CA TYR A 57 -6.25 -6.37 -8.22
C TYR A 57 -6.96 -6.11 -6.89
N VAL A 58 -8.15 -6.69 -6.74
CA VAL A 58 -8.95 -6.53 -5.53
C VAL A 58 -9.34 -7.90 -5.00
N TYR A 59 -8.92 -8.18 -3.77
CA TYR A 59 -9.40 -9.33 -3.00
C TYR A 59 -10.61 -8.91 -2.15
N THR A 60 -11.67 -9.70 -2.21
CA THR A 60 -12.82 -9.63 -1.30
C THR A 60 -12.89 -10.90 -0.44
N PRO A 61 -13.20 -10.77 0.87
CA PRO A 61 -13.13 -11.91 1.78
C PRO A 61 -14.23 -12.95 1.52
N PRO A 62 -14.09 -14.18 2.08
CA PRO A 62 -15.15 -15.18 2.03
C PRO A 62 -16.48 -14.60 2.51
N GLY A 63 -17.55 -14.90 1.76
CA GLY A 63 -18.89 -14.42 2.09
C GLY A 63 -19.13 -12.92 1.86
N TYR A 64 -18.21 -12.23 1.14
CA TYR A 64 -18.45 -10.83 0.75
C TYR A 64 -19.74 -10.70 -0.06
N ASP A 65 -20.60 -9.78 0.35
CA ASP A 65 -21.86 -9.46 -0.33
C ASP A 65 -22.01 -7.93 -0.42
N ALA A 66 -21.99 -7.41 -1.66
CA ALA A 66 -22.17 -5.99 -1.93
C ALA A 66 -23.54 -5.43 -1.47
N GLY A 67 -24.55 -6.29 -1.33
CA GLY A 67 -25.87 -5.93 -0.84
C GLY A 67 -26.03 -5.92 0.69
N SER A 68 -25.03 -6.44 1.42
CA SER A 68 -25.09 -6.52 2.88
C SER A 68 -24.79 -5.19 3.57
N SER A 69 -25.10 -5.12 4.87
CA SER A 69 -24.72 -3.97 5.73
C SER A 69 -23.32 -4.10 6.31
N ASN A 70 -22.64 -5.24 6.12
CA ASN A 70 -21.28 -5.45 6.60
C ASN A 70 -20.32 -4.41 6.01
N ARG A 71 -19.33 -4.04 6.80
CA ARG A 71 -18.24 -3.15 6.38
C ARG A 71 -16.90 -3.84 6.66
N TYR A 72 -15.91 -3.47 5.86
CA TYR A 72 -14.58 -4.09 5.89
C TYR A 72 -13.49 -3.03 5.94
N ALA A 73 -12.45 -3.30 6.70
CA ALA A 73 -11.19 -2.57 6.57
C ALA A 73 -10.56 -2.85 5.20
N VAL A 74 -9.70 -1.95 4.75
CA VAL A 74 -9.01 -2.07 3.46
C VAL A 74 -7.51 -2.07 3.68
N VAL A 75 -6.81 -3.04 3.09
CA VAL A 75 -5.36 -3.06 2.98
C VAL A 75 -4.98 -2.68 1.55
N TYR A 76 -4.28 -1.57 1.39
CA TYR A 76 -3.70 -1.14 0.13
C TYR A 76 -2.30 -1.70 0.01
N LEU A 77 -2.05 -2.45 -1.05
CA LEU A 77 -0.83 -3.21 -1.30
C LEU A 77 0.02 -2.52 -2.36
N LEU A 78 1.21 -2.10 -1.97
CA LEU A 78 2.10 -1.29 -2.81
C LEU A 78 3.34 -2.12 -3.19
N HIS A 79 3.51 -2.38 -4.48
CA HIS A 79 4.58 -3.23 -4.99
C HIS A 79 5.94 -2.54 -5.01
N GLY A 80 6.99 -3.31 -5.25
CA GLY A 80 8.36 -2.80 -5.41
C GLY A 80 8.67 -2.36 -6.84
N THR A 81 9.91 -1.95 -7.06
CA THR A 81 10.46 -1.68 -8.39
C THR A 81 11.74 -2.50 -8.63
N PRO A 82 11.88 -3.18 -9.78
CA PRO A 82 10.85 -3.41 -10.79
C PRO A 82 9.72 -4.27 -10.25
N GLY A 83 8.48 -3.96 -10.64
CA GLY A 83 7.32 -4.71 -10.16
C GLY A 83 6.02 -4.26 -10.81
N ARG A 84 4.92 -4.86 -10.37
CA ARG A 84 3.58 -4.61 -10.87
C ARG A 84 2.51 -4.92 -9.82
N SER A 85 1.29 -4.48 -10.06
CA SER A 85 0.14 -4.65 -9.17
C SER A 85 -0.21 -6.12 -8.82
N SER A 86 0.17 -7.11 -9.64
CA SER A 86 -0.06 -8.53 -9.33
C SER A 86 0.91 -9.13 -8.31
N ASP A 87 2.03 -8.47 -8.01
CA ASP A 87 3.16 -9.08 -7.32
C ASP A 87 2.84 -9.51 -5.88
N TRP A 88 2.04 -8.74 -5.15
CA TRP A 88 1.63 -9.11 -3.81
C TRP A 88 0.86 -10.43 -3.78
N PHE A 89 -0.02 -10.65 -4.75
CA PHE A 89 -0.81 -11.88 -4.83
C PHE A 89 0.02 -13.06 -5.31
N SER A 90 0.85 -12.87 -6.34
CA SER A 90 1.69 -13.94 -6.90
C SER A 90 2.92 -14.25 -6.03
N GLY A 91 3.55 -13.24 -5.44
CA GLY A 91 4.78 -13.39 -4.66
C GLY A 91 4.59 -14.02 -3.29
N THR A 92 3.41 -13.85 -2.68
CA THR A 92 3.13 -14.35 -1.33
C THR A 92 1.98 -15.33 -1.26
N SER A 93 1.29 -15.62 -2.36
CA SER A 93 0.01 -16.35 -2.35
C SER A 93 -1.03 -15.68 -1.42
N LEU A 94 -1.10 -14.34 -1.47
CA LEU A 94 -1.78 -13.53 -0.46
C LEU A 94 -3.26 -13.90 -0.27
N ALA A 95 -3.98 -14.20 -1.36
CA ALA A 95 -5.40 -14.56 -1.26
C ALA A 95 -5.61 -15.77 -0.35
N ALA A 96 -4.83 -16.84 -0.52
CA ALA A 96 -4.90 -18.03 0.33
C ALA A 96 -4.52 -17.74 1.78
N ARG A 97 -3.52 -16.87 2.00
CA ARG A 97 -3.12 -16.44 3.35
C ARG A 97 -4.23 -15.67 4.05
N LEU A 98 -4.84 -14.72 3.36
CA LEU A 98 -5.99 -13.97 3.89
C LEU A 98 -7.15 -14.89 4.24
N ASP A 99 -7.48 -15.85 3.36
CA ASP A 99 -8.52 -16.85 3.65
C ASP A 99 -8.23 -17.63 4.94
N HIS A 100 -7.00 -18.11 5.12
CA HIS A 100 -6.59 -18.84 6.32
C HIS A 100 -6.59 -17.96 7.58
N LEU A 101 -6.01 -16.76 7.52
CA LEU A 101 -5.98 -15.85 8.68
C LEU A 101 -7.39 -15.42 9.12
N ILE A 102 -8.32 -15.27 8.17
CA ILE A 102 -9.71 -14.94 8.45
C ILE A 102 -10.44 -16.17 9.06
N ASP A 103 -10.24 -17.36 8.49
CA ASP A 103 -10.86 -18.61 8.99
C ASP A 103 -10.39 -18.95 10.41
N ASP A 104 -9.10 -18.77 10.69
CA ASP A 104 -8.49 -18.96 12.00
C ASP A 104 -8.90 -17.87 13.02
N GLY A 105 -9.52 -16.79 12.56
CA GLY A 105 -9.88 -15.63 13.39
C GLY A 105 -8.68 -14.80 13.83
N ALA A 106 -7.52 -14.96 13.18
CA ALA A 106 -6.30 -14.17 13.45
C ALA A 106 -6.44 -12.72 13.00
N ILE A 107 -7.21 -12.48 11.93
CA ILE A 107 -7.60 -11.16 11.46
C ILE A 107 -9.10 -11.11 11.17
N PRO A 108 -9.74 -9.94 11.24
CA PRO A 108 -11.10 -9.78 10.74
C PRO A 108 -11.14 -9.92 9.21
N PRO A 109 -12.32 -10.21 8.61
CA PRO A 109 -12.48 -10.14 7.18
C PRO A 109 -12.10 -8.75 6.64
N VAL A 110 -11.28 -8.71 5.58
CA VAL A 110 -10.75 -7.48 4.99
C VAL A 110 -10.86 -7.50 3.47
N ILE A 111 -10.84 -6.31 2.87
CA ILE A 111 -10.63 -6.12 1.43
C ILE A 111 -9.15 -5.78 1.23
N ALA A 112 -8.51 -6.33 0.21
CA ALA A 112 -7.15 -5.97 -0.16
C ALA A 112 -7.11 -5.44 -1.59
N VAL A 113 -6.47 -4.29 -1.80
CA VAL A 113 -6.43 -3.59 -3.08
C VAL A 113 -4.98 -3.36 -3.49
N SER A 114 -4.60 -3.86 -4.65
CA SER A 114 -3.25 -3.70 -5.19
C SER A 114 -3.27 -2.90 -6.49
N PRO A 115 -3.13 -1.57 -6.43
CA PRO A 115 -3.06 -0.72 -7.60
C PRO A 115 -1.70 -0.78 -8.28
N GLU A 116 -1.63 -0.38 -9.55
CA GLU A 116 -0.37 -0.11 -10.22
C GLU A 116 0.15 1.27 -9.77
N ILE A 117 1.39 1.32 -9.33
CA ILE A 117 2.04 2.53 -8.83
C ILE A 117 3.28 2.95 -9.63
N SER A 118 3.57 2.24 -10.71
CA SER A 118 4.59 2.59 -11.69
C SER A 118 3.96 3.05 -12.99
N THR A 119 4.74 3.71 -13.84
CA THR A 119 4.35 4.03 -15.20
C THR A 119 5.39 3.48 -16.19
N PRO A 120 5.08 3.36 -17.48
CA PRO A 120 6.06 2.93 -18.47
C PRO A 120 7.32 3.81 -18.51
N GLU A 121 7.18 5.10 -18.20
CA GLU A 121 8.27 6.09 -18.23
C GLU A 121 9.01 6.18 -16.90
N VAL A 122 8.31 5.91 -15.77
CA VAL A 122 8.86 6.02 -14.42
C VAL A 122 8.51 4.78 -13.63
N SER A 123 9.48 3.89 -13.46
CA SER A 123 9.29 2.65 -12.70
C SER A 123 9.37 2.87 -11.19
N ASP A 124 10.27 3.73 -10.73
CA ASP A 124 10.41 4.12 -9.32
C ASP A 124 9.75 5.48 -9.07
N THR A 125 8.45 5.47 -8.79
CA THR A 125 7.67 6.69 -8.51
C THR A 125 7.73 7.12 -7.05
N ARG A 126 8.11 6.20 -6.15
CA ARG A 126 8.00 6.39 -4.68
C ARG A 126 6.60 6.86 -4.25
N CYS A 127 5.58 6.64 -5.07
CA CYS A 127 4.21 7.13 -4.89
C CYS A 127 4.12 8.63 -4.65
N MET A 128 5.10 9.39 -5.13
CA MET A 128 5.13 10.86 -4.99
C MET A 128 4.39 11.53 -6.15
N ASP A 129 3.99 12.77 -5.94
CA ASP A 129 3.62 13.67 -7.03
C ASP A 129 4.87 14.34 -7.55
N SER A 130 5.19 14.12 -8.82
CA SER A 130 6.31 14.78 -9.46
C SER A 130 6.05 16.28 -9.63
N THR A 131 7.04 17.09 -9.29
CA THR A 131 7.03 18.54 -9.52
C THR A 131 7.81 18.94 -10.78
N THR A 132 8.37 17.96 -11.48
CA THR A 132 9.16 18.15 -12.72
C THR A 132 8.46 17.67 -13.99
N GLY A 133 7.14 17.42 -13.92
CA GLY A 133 6.33 17.01 -15.08
C GLY A 133 6.18 15.49 -15.23
N GLY A 134 6.58 14.70 -14.24
CA GLY A 134 6.33 13.27 -14.16
C GLY A 134 4.93 12.93 -13.61
N PRO A 135 4.68 11.65 -13.25
CA PRO A 135 3.39 11.20 -12.76
C PRO A 135 3.07 11.76 -11.37
N LEU A 136 1.76 11.86 -11.08
CA LEU A 136 1.20 12.35 -9.80
C LEU A 136 0.58 11.16 -9.06
N ILE A 137 1.42 10.27 -8.52
CA ILE A 137 0.96 8.98 -7.95
C ILE A 137 0.33 9.14 -6.57
N ASP A 138 0.81 10.07 -5.74
CA ASP A 138 0.15 10.41 -4.47
C ASP A 138 -1.31 10.83 -4.73
N THR A 139 -1.50 11.81 -5.63
CA THR A 139 -2.84 12.25 -6.06
C THR A 139 -3.66 11.11 -6.65
N TYR A 140 -3.06 10.25 -7.48
CA TYR A 140 -3.75 9.09 -8.05
C TYR A 140 -4.28 8.17 -6.96
N LEU A 141 -3.44 7.78 -6.00
CA LEU A 141 -3.82 6.88 -4.92
C LEU A 141 -4.89 7.49 -4.00
N THR A 142 -4.67 8.73 -3.58
CA THR A 142 -5.51 9.36 -2.54
C THR A 142 -6.79 9.98 -3.08
N GLN A 143 -6.80 10.43 -4.34
CA GLN A 143 -7.96 11.12 -4.92
C GLN A 143 -8.68 10.32 -6.01
N ARG A 144 -8.15 9.16 -6.42
CA ARG A 144 -8.81 8.26 -7.38
C ARG A 144 -9.03 6.88 -6.80
N VAL A 145 -7.95 6.18 -6.40
CA VAL A 145 -8.03 4.77 -5.96
C VAL A 145 -8.84 4.65 -4.67
N VAL A 146 -8.48 5.38 -3.61
CA VAL A 146 -9.19 5.27 -2.31
C VAL A 146 -10.67 5.63 -2.43
N PRO A 147 -11.07 6.75 -3.03
CA PRO A 147 -12.50 7.05 -3.22
C PRO A 147 -13.24 6.01 -4.05
N TRP A 148 -12.63 5.53 -5.13
CA TRP A 148 -13.23 4.47 -5.94
C TRP A 148 -13.48 3.19 -5.14
N VAL A 149 -12.53 2.77 -4.31
CA VAL A 149 -12.69 1.60 -3.45
C VAL A 149 -13.86 1.79 -2.49
N ASP A 150 -13.97 2.95 -1.85
CA ASP A 150 -15.04 3.25 -0.92
C ASP A 150 -16.42 3.34 -1.59
N GLU A 151 -16.48 3.81 -2.84
CA GLU A 151 -17.72 3.87 -3.63
C GLU A 151 -18.14 2.50 -4.15
N THR A 152 -17.17 1.64 -4.48
CA THR A 152 -17.42 0.35 -5.13
C THR A 152 -17.66 -0.78 -4.15
N TYR A 153 -16.92 -0.79 -3.03
CA TYR A 153 -16.91 -1.87 -2.06
C TYR A 153 -17.50 -1.44 -0.71
N ARG A 154 -17.82 -2.42 0.12
CA ARG A 154 -18.41 -2.20 1.44
C ARG A 154 -17.34 -1.91 2.48
N THR A 155 -16.73 -0.74 2.41
CA THR A 155 -15.66 -0.30 3.32
C THR A 155 -16.21 0.48 4.51
N TYR A 156 -15.41 0.60 5.57
CA TYR A 156 -15.69 1.55 6.66
C TYR A 156 -15.50 3.00 6.22
N ALA A 157 -14.68 3.24 5.19
CA ALA A 157 -14.41 4.54 4.59
C ALA A 157 -13.86 5.60 5.58
N ASP A 158 -13.06 5.17 6.55
CA ASP A 158 -12.39 6.03 7.52
C ASP A 158 -10.91 5.67 7.71
N ALA A 159 -10.14 6.56 8.31
CA ALA A 159 -8.70 6.40 8.48
C ALA A 159 -8.32 5.19 9.35
N ASP A 160 -9.10 4.89 10.38
CA ASP A 160 -8.78 3.83 11.34
C ASP A 160 -8.90 2.43 10.72
N HIS A 161 -9.59 2.33 9.59
CA HIS A 161 -9.79 1.07 8.85
C HIS A 161 -9.06 1.02 7.50
N ARG A 162 -8.12 1.94 7.24
CA ARG A 162 -7.26 1.89 6.06
C ARG A 162 -5.81 1.65 6.43
N VAL A 163 -5.27 0.56 5.91
CA VAL A 163 -3.91 0.07 6.13
C VAL A 163 -3.13 0.16 4.82
N LEU A 164 -1.92 0.66 4.87
CA LEU A 164 -0.95 0.60 3.78
C LEU A 164 0.04 -0.53 4.04
N MET A 165 0.37 -1.31 3.02
CA MET A 165 1.38 -2.37 3.13
C MET A 165 2.25 -2.35 1.87
N GLY A 166 3.55 -2.25 2.04
CA GLY A 166 4.46 -2.12 0.91
C GLY A 166 5.76 -2.90 1.06
N PHE A 167 6.35 -3.24 -0.08
CA PHE A 167 7.66 -3.85 -0.20
C PHE A 167 8.59 -2.96 -1.03
N SER A 168 9.83 -2.75 -0.56
CA SER A 168 10.85 -1.99 -1.30
C SER A 168 10.36 -0.57 -1.61
N MET A 169 10.28 -0.15 -2.87
CA MET A 169 9.63 1.11 -3.25
C MET A 169 8.26 1.27 -2.59
N GLY A 170 7.45 0.20 -2.58
CA GLY A 170 6.13 0.22 -1.95
C GLY A 170 6.18 0.38 -0.42
N ALA A 171 7.25 -0.05 0.25
CA ALA A 171 7.46 0.19 1.67
C ALA A 171 7.64 1.69 1.94
N PHE A 172 8.54 2.34 1.20
CA PHE A 172 8.67 3.79 1.22
C PHE A 172 7.32 4.48 0.95
N CYS A 173 6.59 4.03 -0.08
CA CYS A 173 5.25 4.52 -0.37
C CYS A 173 4.32 4.44 0.84
N ALA A 174 4.26 3.29 1.51
CA ALA A 174 3.36 3.09 2.65
C ALA A 174 3.67 4.04 3.81
N THR A 175 4.94 4.17 4.17
CA THR A 175 5.38 5.05 5.25
C THR A 175 5.17 6.53 4.88
N ASN A 176 5.60 6.95 3.70
CA ASN A 176 5.51 8.35 3.27
C ASN A 176 4.06 8.81 3.06
N LEU A 177 3.22 8.00 2.39
CA LEU A 177 1.80 8.30 2.22
C LEU A 177 1.06 8.40 3.54
N LEU A 178 1.34 7.51 4.50
CA LEU A 178 0.69 7.57 5.81
C LEU A 178 0.99 8.91 6.49
N PHE A 179 2.25 9.35 6.54
CA PHE A 179 2.61 10.60 7.21
C PHE A 179 2.10 11.84 6.49
N HIS A 180 2.00 11.82 5.16
CA HIS A 180 1.40 12.92 4.39
C HIS A 180 -0.13 12.94 4.44
N HIS A 181 -0.78 11.79 4.74
CA HIS A 181 -2.23 11.63 4.75
C HIS A 181 -2.73 10.93 6.01
N GLN A 182 -2.35 11.47 7.19
CA GLN A 182 -2.69 10.90 8.50
C GLN A 182 -4.19 10.96 8.82
N ASP A 183 -4.95 11.78 8.10
CA ASP A 183 -6.41 11.84 8.12
C ASP A 183 -7.07 10.74 7.26
N MET A 184 -6.30 10.08 6.40
CA MET A 184 -6.79 9.06 5.49
C MET A 184 -6.36 7.63 5.90
N PHE A 185 -5.18 7.48 6.50
CA PHE A 185 -4.59 6.19 6.90
C PHE A 185 -4.14 6.21 8.35
N SER A 186 -4.18 5.05 9.02
CA SER A 186 -3.75 4.93 10.43
C SER A 186 -2.65 3.91 10.65
N SER A 187 -2.42 3.02 9.70
CA SER A 187 -1.48 1.92 9.90
C SER A 187 -0.69 1.64 8.64
N ALA A 188 0.57 1.28 8.78
CA ALA A 188 1.43 0.88 7.68
C ALA A 188 2.34 -0.30 8.01
N ALA A 189 2.60 -1.15 7.01
CA ALA A 189 3.69 -2.10 7.03
C ALA A 189 4.72 -1.72 5.96
N GLY A 190 5.97 -1.54 6.38
CA GLY A 190 7.12 -1.35 5.50
C GLY A 190 8.02 -2.57 5.54
N MET A 191 8.12 -3.28 4.43
CA MET A 191 9.02 -4.42 4.26
C MET A 191 10.17 -4.00 3.37
N ALA A 192 11.38 -3.89 3.95
CA ALA A 192 12.56 -3.30 3.32
C ALA A 192 12.33 -1.82 2.96
N ASP A 193 12.10 -1.00 3.98
CA ASP A 193 11.72 0.41 3.85
C ASP A 193 12.95 1.32 3.69
N TYR A 194 12.72 2.47 3.07
CA TYR A 194 13.74 3.49 2.82
C TYR A 194 13.41 4.79 3.55
N GLY A 195 14.46 5.48 3.99
CA GLY A 195 14.32 6.74 4.71
C GLY A 195 14.17 7.97 3.84
N GLU A 196 14.44 7.85 2.55
CA GLU A 196 14.44 8.97 1.59
C GLU A 196 14.07 8.49 0.17
N PRO A 197 13.72 9.42 -0.76
CA PRO A 197 13.36 9.03 -2.14
C PRO A 197 14.49 8.29 -2.90
N GLY A 198 15.73 8.61 -2.60
CA GLY A 198 16.89 8.04 -3.27
C GLY A 198 17.18 8.63 -4.64
N PRO A 199 18.32 8.26 -5.25
CA PRO A 199 18.82 8.90 -6.47
C PRO A 199 17.94 8.67 -7.70
N ASP A 200 17.23 7.54 -7.77
CA ASP A 200 16.39 7.19 -8.92
C ASP A 200 15.09 8.02 -8.95
N ALA A 201 14.56 8.37 -7.80
CA ALA A 201 13.35 9.18 -7.68
C ALA A 201 13.63 10.69 -7.48
N ALA A 202 14.85 11.07 -7.11
CA ALA A 202 15.23 12.49 -6.96
C ALA A 202 14.90 13.37 -8.18
N PRO A 203 15.02 12.91 -9.45
CA PRO A 203 14.63 13.70 -10.61
C PRO A 203 13.15 14.05 -10.72
N LEU A 204 12.29 13.42 -9.93
CA LEU A 204 10.86 13.75 -9.87
C LEU A 204 10.58 15.02 -9.07
N LEU A 205 11.55 15.51 -8.30
CA LEU A 205 11.44 16.66 -7.40
C LEU A 205 12.32 17.81 -7.90
N ALA A 206 11.83 19.04 -7.75
CA ALA A 206 12.46 20.22 -8.36
C ALA A 206 13.71 20.68 -7.59
N ASP A 207 13.75 20.49 -6.27
CA ASP A 207 14.84 20.99 -5.42
C ASP A 207 15.00 20.17 -4.12
N ASP A 208 16.05 20.51 -3.36
CA ASP A 208 16.39 19.85 -2.11
C ASP A 208 15.33 20.03 -1.01
N SER A 209 14.55 21.10 -1.04
CA SER A 209 13.45 21.32 -0.06
C SER A 209 12.30 20.36 -0.30
N GLU A 210 11.94 20.14 -1.55
CA GLU A 210 10.93 19.14 -1.93
C GLU A 210 11.44 17.73 -1.61
N TYR A 211 12.71 17.45 -1.87
CA TYR A 211 13.33 16.17 -1.54
C TYR A 211 13.27 15.89 -0.03
N ALA A 212 13.66 16.85 0.81
CA ALA A 212 13.58 16.75 2.26
C ALA A 212 12.12 16.58 2.75
N GLY A 213 11.18 17.28 2.09
CA GLY A 213 9.75 17.14 2.37
C GLY A 213 9.17 15.75 2.05
N GLN A 214 9.86 14.98 1.20
CA GLN A 214 9.52 13.60 0.85
C GLN A 214 10.44 12.57 1.55
N SER A 215 11.32 13.00 2.45
CA SER A 215 12.27 12.14 3.16
C SER A 215 11.79 11.88 4.58
N PRO A 216 11.24 10.69 4.89
CA PRO A 216 10.79 10.35 6.24
C PRO A 216 11.84 10.58 7.33
N ILE A 217 13.12 10.30 7.06
CA ILE A 217 14.19 10.54 8.03
C ILE A 217 14.39 12.02 8.33
N ASP A 218 14.11 12.92 7.40
CA ASP A 218 14.24 14.35 7.60
C ASP A 218 13.05 14.94 8.33
N TYR A 219 11.81 14.74 7.81
CA TYR A 219 10.64 15.35 8.43
C TYR A 219 10.27 14.72 9.77
N LEU A 220 10.54 13.42 10.01
CA LEU A 220 10.32 12.81 11.33
C LEU A 220 11.36 13.25 12.36
N ALA A 221 12.56 13.68 11.95
CA ALA A 221 13.54 14.27 12.83
C ALA A 221 13.19 15.71 13.22
N ASP A 222 12.34 16.40 12.44
CA ASP A 222 11.88 17.74 12.75
C ASP A 222 10.83 17.71 13.87
N PRO A 223 11.09 18.31 15.06
CA PRO A 223 10.15 18.29 16.19
C PRO A 223 8.83 19.02 15.88
N ASP A 224 8.82 19.92 14.91
CA ASP A 224 7.64 20.68 14.52
C ASP A 224 6.71 19.91 13.55
N PHE A 225 7.16 18.76 13.01
CA PHE A 225 6.32 17.89 12.21
C PHE A 225 5.30 17.18 13.11
N GLU A 226 4.01 17.45 12.88
CA GLU A 226 2.94 16.87 13.68
C GLU A 226 2.67 15.41 13.32
N VAL A 227 2.62 14.54 14.31
CA VAL A 227 2.28 13.12 14.17
C VAL A 227 1.01 12.82 14.97
N ARG A 228 0.00 12.30 14.29
CA ARG A 228 -1.28 11.91 14.88
C ARG A 228 -1.07 10.77 15.89
N GLU A 229 -1.79 10.80 16.99
CA GLU A 229 -1.83 9.68 17.94
C GLU A 229 -2.52 8.43 17.34
N GLY A 230 -2.12 7.25 17.79
CA GLY A 230 -2.74 5.98 17.44
C GLY A 230 -2.30 5.41 16.10
N LEU A 231 -1.25 5.94 15.50
CA LEU A 231 -0.61 5.32 14.33
C LEU A 231 0.08 4.02 14.73
N ARG A 232 0.00 3.01 13.85
CA ARG A 232 0.58 1.69 14.07
C ARG A 232 1.44 1.26 12.86
N PHE A 233 2.61 0.72 13.16
CA PHE A 233 3.57 0.28 12.14
C PHE A 233 4.06 -1.14 12.40
N TYR A 234 4.21 -1.90 11.31
CA TYR A 234 5.03 -3.09 11.28
C TYR A 234 6.18 -2.87 10.31
N LEU A 235 7.41 -3.02 10.77
CA LEU A 235 8.60 -2.81 9.96
C LEU A 235 9.50 -4.05 10.02
N THR A 236 9.99 -4.49 8.86
CA THR A 236 10.95 -5.59 8.73
C THR A 236 11.93 -5.30 7.61
N VAL A 237 13.11 -5.91 7.70
CA VAL A 237 14.15 -5.83 6.68
C VAL A 237 15.00 -7.09 6.72
N GLY A 238 15.47 -7.52 5.55
CA GLY A 238 16.43 -8.61 5.43
C GLY A 238 17.84 -8.15 5.77
N GLY A 239 18.50 -8.79 6.75
CA GLY A 239 19.86 -8.44 7.17
C GLY A 239 20.94 -8.75 6.12
N MET A 240 20.60 -9.53 5.09
CA MET A 240 21.49 -9.83 3.97
C MET A 240 21.31 -8.88 2.77
N SER A 241 20.39 -7.93 2.84
CA SER A 241 20.23 -6.92 1.80
C SER A 241 21.53 -6.13 1.58
N LEU A 242 21.81 -5.83 0.32
CA LEU A 242 22.95 -4.98 -0.10
C LEU A 242 22.52 -3.56 -0.43
N ASP A 243 21.27 -3.20 -0.16
CA ASP A 243 20.70 -1.89 -0.39
C ASP A 243 20.65 -1.06 0.90
N THR A 244 20.30 0.21 0.82
CA THR A 244 20.25 1.13 1.98
C THR A 244 19.11 0.81 2.95
N ASP A 245 18.12 0.03 2.55
CA ASP A 245 17.01 -0.42 3.39
C ASP A 245 17.47 -1.10 4.69
N VAL A 246 18.61 -1.79 4.67
CA VAL A 246 19.20 -2.46 5.85
C VAL A 246 19.57 -1.46 6.95
N ASP A 247 19.94 -0.25 6.58
CA ASP A 247 20.27 0.84 7.51
C ASP A 247 19.06 1.77 7.75
N ASP A 248 18.24 1.99 6.73
CA ASP A 248 17.12 2.93 6.77
C ASP A 248 15.93 2.38 7.57
N THR A 249 15.57 1.11 7.41
CA THR A 249 14.41 0.52 8.10
C THR A 249 14.54 0.60 9.63
N PRO A 250 15.68 0.20 10.28
CA PRO A 250 15.82 0.35 11.72
C PRO A 250 15.81 1.82 12.18
N LEU A 251 16.41 2.73 11.40
CA LEU A 251 16.36 4.17 11.69
C LEU A 251 14.92 4.69 11.66
N LEU A 252 14.14 4.29 10.65
CA LEU A 252 12.72 4.63 10.57
C LEU A 252 11.93 4.08 11.77
N ALA A 253 12.19 2.84 12.17
CA ALA A 253 11.53 2.24 13.32
C ALA A 253 11.77 3.09 14.60
N ASP A 254 13.00 3.52 14.83
CA ASP A 254 13.35 4.37 15.96
C ASP A 254 12.69 5.76 15.86
N LEU A 255 12.73 6.40 14.70
CA LEU A 255 12.12 7.71 14.48
C LEU A 255 10.59 7.67 14.67
N VAL A 256 9.93 6.70 14.06
CA VAL A 256 8.47 6.55 14.13
C VAL A 256 8.03 6.24 15.56
N ALA A 257 8.73 5.35 16.28
CA ALA A 257 8.47 5.08 17.69
C ALA A 257 8.73 6.31 18.56
N GLY A 258 9.80 7.06 18.27
CA GLY A 258 10.12 8.31 18.97
C GLY A 258 9.06 9.41 18.81
N ARG A 259 8.21 9.32 17.76
CA ARG A 259 7.07 10.20 17.53
C ARG A 259 5.76 9.69 18.15
N GLY A 260 5.81 8.60 18.92
CA GLY A 260 4.69 8.08 19.68
C GLY A 260 3.77 7.11 18.95
N ALA A 261 4.16 6.63 17.77
CA ALA A 261 3.46 5.55 17.09
C ALA A 261 3.73 4.20 17.77
N ASP A 262 2.79 3.27 17.64
CA ASP A 262 2.97 1.88 18.05
C ASP A 262 3.74 1.14 16.96
N VAL A 263 4.97 0.73 17.23
CA VAL A 263 5.87 0.12 16.24
C VAL A 263 6.28 -1.28 16.67
N VAL A 264 6.03 -2.24 15.77
CA VAL A 264 6.60 -3.57 15.82
C VAL A 264 7.70 -3.66 14.78
N TYR A 265 8.95 -3.77 15.19
CA TYR A 265 10.12 -3.94 14.33
C TYR A 265 10.70 -5.34 14.52
N GLU A 266 10.66 -6.15 13.49
CA GLU A 266 11.10 -7.55 13.49
C GLU A 266 12.05 -7.79 12.30
N PRO A 267 13.37 -7.47 12.42
CA PRO A 267 14.32 -7.73 11.34
C PRO A 267 14.55 -9.22 11.14
N ASP A 268 14.83 -9.63 9.93
CA ASP A 268 15.22 -11.01 9.55
C ASP A 268 16.67 -11.03 9.09
N GLU A 269 17.58 -11.34 10.01
CA GLU A 269 19.02 -11.34 9.77
C GLU A 269 19.46 -12.33 8.67
N SER A 270 18.64 -13.33 8.38
CA SER A 270 18.93 -14.38 7.40
C SER A 270 18.29 -14.17 6.03
N ALA A 271 17.39 -13.20 5.93
CA ALA A 271 16.69 -12.90 4.69
C ALA A 271 17.44 -11.89 3.81
N ASP A 272 17.14 -11.94 2.54
CA ASP A 272 17.60 -11.00 1.53
C ASP A 272 16.47 -10.00 1.18
N HIS A 273 16.72 -9.07 0.25
CA HIS A 273 15.75 -8.12 -0.28
C HIS A 273 14.92 -8.80 -1.38
N ASP A 274 13.98 -9.65 -0.99
CA ASP A 274 13.19 -10.44 -1.93
C ASP A 274 11.77 -10.75 -1.45
N TRP A 275 10.96 -11.33 -2.33
CA TRP A 275 9.58 -11.73 -2.01
C TRP A 275 9.49 -12.91 -1.03
N GLN A 276 10.58 -13.66 -0.80
CA GLN A 276 10.62 -14.69 0.22
C GLN A 276 10.57 -14.05 1.62
N MET A 277 11.37 -13.01 1.84
CA MET A 277 11.32 -12.22 3.09
C MET A 277 9.90 -11.66 3.32
N VAL A 278 9.29 -11.07 2.28
CA VAL A 278 7.91 -10.57 2.38
C VAL A 278 6.94 -11.70 2.74
N SER A 279 7.06 -12.85 2.08
CA SER A 279 6.22 -14.03 2.31
C SER A 279 6.34 -14.56 3.74
N ASP A 280 7.51 -14.50 4.34
CA ASP A 280 7.76 -14.97 5.71
C ASP A 280 7.20 -14.02 6.78
N HIS A 281 6.99 -12.74 6.45
CA HIS A 281 6.56 -11.72 7.39
C HIS A 281 5.11 -11.21 7.18
N VAL A 282 4.48 -11.47 6.04
CA VAL A 282 3.19 -10.87 5.69
C VAL A 282 2.07 -11.24 6.65
N ASP A 283 2.01 -12.50 7.12
CA ASP A 283 0.99 -12.94 8.07
C ASP A 283 1.12 -12.17 9.38
N ARG A 284 2.34 -12.05 9.90
CA ARG A 284 2.63 -11.30 11.11
C ARG A 284 2.28 -9.82 10.98
N ALA A 285 2.61 -9.21 9.84
CA ALA A 285 2.25 -7.81 9.55
C ALA A 285 0.73 -7.60 9.57
N LEU A 286 -0.02 -8.49 8.90
CA LEU A 286 -1.48 -8.43 8.87
C LEU A 286 -2.07 -8.59 10.28
N GLU A 287 -1.56 -9.53 11.09
CA GLU A 287 -2.00 -9.72 12.48
C GLU A 287 -1.75 -8.46 13.31
N VAL A 288 -0.54 -7.88 13.23
CA VAL A 288 -0.18 -6.67 13.99
C VAL A 288 -1.09 -5.49 13.62
N LEU A 289 -1.37 -5.30 12.33
CA LEU A 289 -2.10 -4.11 11.85
C LEU A 289 -3.61 -4.26 11.89
N LEU A 290 -4.14 -5.49 11.83
CA LEU A 290 -5.58 -5.76 11.71
C LEU A 290 -6.18 -6.47 12.93
N ALA A 291 -5.37 -7.12 13.79
CA ALA A 291 -5.87 -7.76 14.99
C ALA A 291 -6.53 -6.71 15.89
N GLY A 292 -7.81 -6.85 16.09
CA GLY A 292 -8.61 -5.85 16.76
C GLY A 292 -8.23 -5.64 18.20
N ASP A 293 -7.98 -4.41 18.57
CA ASP A 293 -8.15 -3.89 19.92
C ASP A 293 -9.63 -3.59 20.14
N GLY A 294 -10.55 -4.50 19.94
CA GLY A 294 -11.96 -4.32 20.30
C GLY A 294 -12.56 -2.93 20.00
N ARG A 295 -12.13 -2.24 18.92
CA ARG A 295 -12.64 -0.94 18.50
C ARG A 295 -13.85 -1.09 17.63
#